data_661670a6d362c07666351cdb30788aca
#
_entry.id   661670a6d362c07666351cdb30788aca
#
_cell.length_a   1.000
_cell.length_b   1.000
_cell.length_c   1.000
_cell.angle_alpha   90.00
_cell.angle_beta   90.00
_cell.angle_gamma   90.00
#
_symmetry.space_group_name_H-M   'P 1'
#
loop_
_entity.id
_entity.type
_entity.pdbx_description
1 polymer ?
#
loop_
_entity_poly.entity_id
_entity_poly.type
_entity_poly.pdbx_seq_one_letter_code
_entity_poly.pdbx_strand_id
1 'polypeptide(L)'
;MTLYIDVLTMHKRTSSVADAGRVEDYLTTIYRLEEALGIARTTDISRELGVTPATVSKVIKKLEEKNFVKRVRYKYVTLTDDGRKLAEQIIRKHRISEVFLVKILGFNDVEAHMYAHYLEHLPDVVIERAFEVIGKPSMCPHGNPIPGVERYKEELETLSTADIHQKCVVQRIAGEFVNILTYLHSLGIRIGSSITITRRGQRYVFVELENGSSIELPIYIARYIYVKCF
;
A
#
# COMPACT_ATOMS: atom_id res chain seq x y z
N MET A 1 30.47 -9.86 9.13
CA MET A 1 30.72 -9.09 7.89
C MET A 1 29.40 -9.07 7.15
N THR A 2 28.58 -8.09 7.48
CA THR A 2 27.17 -7.98 7.05
C THR A 2 27.15 -7.40 5.64
N LEU A 3 26.73 -8.18 4.67
CA LEU A 3 26.41 -7.70 3.32
C LEU A 3 25.14 -6.81 3.40
N TYR A 4 25.34 -5.55 3.75
CA TYR A 4 24.32 -4.51 3.53
C TYR A 4 24.31 -4.22 2.03
N ILE A 5 23.58 -5.02 1.26
CA ILE A 5 23.27 -4.69 -0.11
C ILE A 5 22.31 -3.49 -0.03
N ASP A 6 22.72 -2.37 -0.58
CA ASP A 6 21.98 -1.14 -0.61
C ASP A 6 20.66 -1.35 -1.38
N VAL A 7 19.59 -1.67 -0.63
CA VAL A 7 18.25 -2.02 -1.13
C VAL A 7 17.65 -0.87 -1.94
N LEU A 8 18.01 0.38 -1.63
CA LEU A 8 17.59 1.57 -2.38
C LEU A 8 18.22 1.62 -3.79
N THR A 9 19.43 1.08 -3.94
CA THR A 9 20.12 1.02 -5.24
C THR A 9 19.57 -0.10 -6.11
N MET A 10 19.11 -1.20 -5.51
CA MET A 10 18.43 -2.27 -6.24
C MET A 10 17.07 -1.82 -6.79
N HIS A 11 16.30 -1.07 -6.02
CA HIS A 11 14.98 -0.58 -6.48
C HIS A 11 15.12 0.36 -7.69
N LYS A 12 16.17 1.18 -7.76
CA LYS A 12 16.49 2.00 -8.96
C LYS A 12 16.97 1.17 -10.16
N ARG A 13 17.45 -0.07 -9.95
CA ARG A 13 17.92 -0.93 -11.05
C ARG A 13 16.87 -1.94 -11.52
N THR A 14 15.88 -2.30 -10.69
CA THR A 14 14.81 -3.25 -11.04
C THR A 14 13.57 -2.57 -11.60
N SER A 15 13.33 -1.29 -11.32
CA SER A 15 12.38 -0.47 -12.06
C SER A 15 12.99 0.04 -13.37
N SER A 16 13.49 -0.88 -14.21
CA SER A 16 13.72 -0.51 -15.60
C SER A 16 12.37 -0.13 -16.20
N VAL A 17 12.36 0.92 -17.02
CA VAL A 17 11.19 1.41 -17.78
C VAL A 17 10.46 0.30 -18.56
N ALA A 18 11.05 -0.88 -18.69
CA ALA A 18 10.49 -2.07 -19.30
C ALA A 18 9.53 -2.85 -18.37
N ASP A 19 9.65 -2.76 -17.03
CA ASP A 19 8.77 -3.47 -16.09
C ASP A 19 7.54 -2.67 -15.67
N ALA A 20 7.60 -1.34 -15.61
CA ALA A 20 6.45 -0.48 -15.33
C ALA A 20 5.37 -0.46 -16.43
N GLY A 21 5.39 -1.44 -17.34
CA GLY A 21 4.49 -1.57 -18.48
C GLY A 21 3.52 -2.74 -18.40
N ARG A 22 3.56 -3.53 -17.34
CA ARG A 22 2.63 -4.66 -17.20
C ARG A 22 1.23 -4.15 -16.86
N VAL A 23 0.24 -4.72 -17.52
CA VAL A 23 -1.19 -4.44 -17.24
C VAL A 23 -1.50 -4.62 -15.75
N GLU A 24 -0.88 -5.61 -15.13
CA GLU A 24 -1.02 -5.97 -13.72
C GLU A 24 -0.62 -4.84 -12.78
N ASP A 25 0.51 -4.17 -13.04
CA ASP A 25 1.01 -3.06 -12.20
C ASP A 25 0.01 -1.88 -12.15
N TYR A 26 -0.62 -1.59 -13.30
CA TYR A 26 -1.65 -0.54 -13.35
C TYR A 26 -2.92 -0.93 -12.61
N LEU A 27 -3.38 -2.17 -12.77
CA LEU A 27 -4.59 -2.65 -12.10
C LEU A 27 -4.41 -2.70 -10.59
N THR A 28 -3.29 -3.22 -10.11
CA THR A 28 -2.99 -3.26 -8.67
C THR A 28 -2.76 -1.88 -8.08
N THR A 29 -2.12 -0.96 -8.82
CA THR A 29 -1.98 0.44 -8.38
C THR A 29 -3.34 1.14 -8.28
N ILE A 30 -4.22 0.97 -9.26
CA ILE A 30 -5.58 1.54 -9.22
C ILE A 30 -6.35 0.95 -8.03
N TYR A 31 -6.29 -0.38 -7.83
CA TYR A 31 -6.92 -1.05 -6.69
C TYR A 31 -6.45 -0.46 -5.35
N ARG A 32 -5.14 -0.36 -5.16
CA ARG A 32 -4.54 0.20 -3.93
C ARG A 32 -4.94 1.67 -3.69
N LEU A 33 -5.02 2.48 -4.76
CA LEU A 33 -5.48 3.87 -4.65
C LEU A 33 -6.97 3.97 -4.32
N GLU A 34 -7.82 3.14 -4.93
CA GLU A 34 -9.25 3.08 -4.58
C GLU A 34 -9.44 2.62 -3.13
N GLU A 35 -8.68 1.62 -2.70
CA GLU A 35 -8.73 1.10 -1.33
C GLU A 35 -8.25 2.11 -0.29
N ALA A 36 -7.25 2.91 -0.62
CA ALA A 36 -6.65 3.89 0.28
C ALA A 36 -7.38 5.23 0.28
N LEU A 37 -7.82 5.71 -0.87
CA LEU A 37 -8.31 7.09 -1.06
C LEU A 37 -9.74 7.15 -1.64
N GLY A 38 -10.33 6.00 -1.98
CA GLY A 38 -11.63 5.92 -2.66
C GLY A 38 -11.59 6.30 -4.15
N ILE A 39 -10.45 6.80 -4.65
CA ILE A 39 -10.28 7.24 -6.04
C ILE A 39 -8.85 7.00 -6.53
N ALA A 40 -8.69 6.70 -7.83
CA ALA A 40 -7.40 6.62 -8.50
C ALA A 40 -7.28 7.73 -9.56
N ARG A 41 -6.45 8.76 -9.30
CA ARG A 41 -6.18 9.83 -10.28
C ARG A 41 -4.97 9.45 -11.14
N THR A 42 -4.98 9.88 -12.40
CA THR A 42 -3.85 9.68 -13.33
C THR A 42 -2.53 10.20 -12.76
N THR A 43 -2.56 11.30 -12.01
CA THR A 43 -1.39 11.86 -11.34
C THR A 43 -0.87 10.99 -10.20
N ASP A 44 -1.76 10.35 -9.46
CA ASP A 44 -1.38 9.45 -8.36
C ASP A 44 -0.79 8.15 -8.94
N ILE A 45 -1.44 7.56 -9.97
CA ILE A 45 -0.91 6.41 -10.71
C ILE A 45 0.47 6.70 -11.29
N SER A 46 0.64 7.89 -11.91
CA SER A 46 1.90 8.35 -12.48
C SER A 46 3.02 8.41 -11.44
N ARG A 47 2.72 8.95 -10.26
CA ARG A 47 3.67 9.05 -9.16
C ARG A 47 4.07 7.69 -8.62
N GLU A 48 3.10 6.82 -8.38
CA GLU A 48 3.35 5.49 -7.78
C GLU A 48 4.14 4.57 -8.73
N LEU A 49 3.83 4.61 -10.03
CA LEU A 49 4.54 3.81 -11.03
C LEU A 49 5.84 4.43 -11.54
N GLY A 50 6.15 5.69 -11.15
CA GLY A 50 7.35 6.39 -11.63
C GLY A 50 7.35 6.68 -13.13
N VAL A 51 6.17 6.77 -13.77
CA VAL A 51 6.00 7.02 -15.21
C VAL A 51 5.33 8.36 -15.47
N THR A 52 5.40 8.88 -16.70
CA THR A 52 4.76 10.16 -17.04
C THR A 52 3.23 10.03 -17.10
N PRO A 53 2.46 11.12 -16.80
CA PRO A 53 1.01 11.12 -16.99
C PRO A 53 0.56 10.77 -18.41
N ALA A 54 1.36 11.10 -19.42
CA ALA A 54 1.09 10.73 -20.81
C ALA A 54 1.18 9.21 -21.00
N THR A 55 2.18 8.56 -20.39
CA THR A 55 2.32 7.09 -20.39
C THR A 55 1.11 6.45 -19.71
N VAL A 56 0.71 6.93 -18.53
CA VAL A 56 -0.49 6.44 -17.83
C VAL A 56 -1.71 6.55 -18.73
N SER A 57 -1.94 7.73 -19.33
CA SER A 57 -3.12 7.96 -20.20
C SER A 57 -3.18 6.99 -21.37
N LYS A 58 -2.02 6.65 -21.96
CA LYS A 58 -1.92 5.68 -23.07
C LYS A 58 -2.25 4.26 -22.62
N VAL A 59 -1.77 3.84 -21.44
CA VAL A 59 -2.04 2.51 -20.91
C VAL A 59 -3.50 2.40 -20.46
N ILE A 60 -4.02 3.40 -19.74
CA ILE A 60 -5.43 3.45 -19.32
C ILE A 60 -6.38 3.33 -20.53
N LYS A 61 -6.05 3.97 -21.65
CA LYS A 61 -6.85 3.79 -22.88
C LYS A 61 -6.92 2.32 -23.32
N LYS A 62 -5.78 1.61 -23.30
CA LYS A 62 -5.74 0.18 -23.66
C LYS A 62 -6.49 -0.70 -22.65
N LEU A 63 -6.43 -0.35 -21.37
CA LEU A 63 -7.16 -1.07 -20.31
C LEU A 63 -8.67 -0.85 -20.42
N GLU A 64 -9.10 0.35 -20.83
CA GLU A 64 -10.50 0.68 -21.11
C GLU A 64 -11.04 -0.08 -22.32
N GLU A 65 -10.25 -0.18 -23.41
CA GLU A 65 -10.57 -1.00 -24.59
C GLU A 65 -10.72 -2.49 -24.24
N LYS A 66 -9.99 -2.98 -23.22
CA LYS A 66 -10.10 -4.36 -22.69
C LYS A 66 -11.18 -4.50 -21.60
N ASN A 67 -11.94 -3.47 -21.31
CA ASN A 67 -12.96 -3.44 -20.27
C ASN A 67 -12.44 -3.73 -18.84
N PHE A 68 -11.19 -3.44 -18.53
CA PHE A 68 -10.65 -3.57 -17.17
C PHE A 68 -10.82 -2.32 -16.33
N VAL A 69 -10.90 -1.15 -16.95
CA VAL A 69 -11.08 0.14 -16.26
C VAL A 69 -12.12 1.00 -16.98
N LYS A 70 -12.66 1.97 -16.25
CA LYS A 70 -13.50 3.06 -16.77
C LYS A 70 -12.90 4.39 -16.41
N ARG A 71 -12.89 5.36 -17.32
CA ARG A 71 -12.58 6.76 -17.04
C ARG A 71 -13.84 7.48 -16.58
N VAL A 72 -13.73 8.21 -15.49
CA VAL A 72 -14.83 9.02 -14.98
C VAL A 72 -14.49 10.50 -15.15
N ARG A 73 -15.19 11.16 -16.08
CA ARG A 73 -15.13 12.63 -16.33
C ARG A 73 -13.72 13.21 -16.41
N TYR A 74 -12.77 12.50 -17.05
CA TYR A 74 -11.35 12.92 -17.21
C TYR A 74 -10.58 13.19 -15.91
N LYS A 75 -11.13 12.87 -14.75
CA LYS A 75 -10.54 13.18 -13.43
C LYS A 75 -9.92 11.98 -12.74
N TYR A 76 -10.54 10.82 -12.85
CA TYR A 76 -10.08 9.60 -12.20
C TYR A 76 -10.45 8.35 -13.02
N VAL A 77 -9.81 7.27 -12.64
CA VAL A 77 -10.00 5.94 -13.24
C VAL A 77 -10.59 5.04 -12.16
N THR A 78 -11.46 4.13 -12.54
CA THR A 78 -11.98 3.08 -11.65
C THR A 78 -11.87 1.72 -12.34
N LEU A 79 -11.68 0.68 -11.53
CA LEU A 79 -11.71 -0.70 -11.99
C LEU A 79 -13.15 -1.09 -12.36
N THR A 80 -13.29 -1.88 -13.43
CA THR A 80 -14.51 -2.67 -13.68
C THR A 80 -14.51 -3.91 -12.77
N ASP A 81 -15.59 -4.68 -12.76
CA ASP A 81 -15.65 -5.95 -12.01
C ASP A 81 -14.56 -6.94 -12.48
N ASP A 82 -14.29 -7.00 -13.79
CA ASP A 82 -13.25 -7.87 -14.35
C ASP A 82 -11.85 -7.37 -13.97
N GLY A 83 -11.62 -6.05 -14.06
CA GLY A 83 -10.37 -5.44 -13.64
C GLY A 83 -10.12 -5.62 -12.15
N ARG A 84 -11.17 -5.49 -11.33
CA ARG A 84 -11.10 -5.70 -9.88
C ARG A 84 -10.75 -7.14 -9.52
N LYS A 85 -11.43 -8.11 -10.14
CA LYS A 85 -11.13 -9.54 -9.91
C LYS A 85 -9.67 -9.86 -10.21
N LEU A 86 -9.14 -9.36 -11.33
CA LEU A 86 -7.75 -9.58 -11.71
C LEU A 86 -6.78 -8.90 -10.71
N ALA A 87 -7.06 -7.66 -10.32
CA ALA A 87 -6.25 -6.97 -9.33
C ALA A 87 -6.25 -7.69 -7.97
N GLU A 88 -7.43 -8.15 -7.50
CA GLU A 88 -7.59 -8.87 -6.24
C GLU A 88 -6.81 -10.19 -6.20
N GLN A 89 -6.74 -10.93 -7.30
CA GLN A 89 -5.93 -12.14 -7.39
C GLN A 89 -4.44 -11.85 -7.13
N ILE A 90 -3.91 -10.80 -7.74
CA ILE A 90 -2.51 -10.42 -7.57
C ILE A 90 -2.26 -9.87 -6.17
N ILE A 91 -3.11 -8.97 -5.70
CA ILE A 91 -3.04 -8.38 -4.35
C ILE A 91 -3.14 -9.46 -3.27
N ARG A 92 -4.00 -10.48 -3.46
CA ARG A 92 -4.07 -11.63 -2.54
C ARG A 92 -2.72 -12.32 -2.43
N LYS A 93 -2.11 -12.69 -3.56
CA LYS A 93 -0.81 -13.35 -3.58
C LYS A 93 0.26 -12.49 -2.93
N HIS A 94 0.30 -11.21 -3.27
CA HIS A 94 1.22 -10.24 -2.70
C HIS A 94 1.13 -10.20 -1.17
N ARG A 95 -0.07 -9.98 -0.62
CA ARG A 95 -0.31 -9.85 0.83
C ARG A 95 -0.05 -11.14 1.60
N ILE A 96 -0.34 -12.30 1.02
CA ILE A 96 0.04 -13.60 1.59
C ILE A 96 1.57 -13.72 1.65
N SER A 97 2.25 -13.35 0.56
CA SER A 97 3.72 -13.37 0.48
C SER A 97 4.37 -12.44 1.50
N GLU A 98 3.82 -11.24 1.72
CA GLU A 98 4.30 -10.33 2.77
C GLU A 98 4.24 -10.98 4.15
N VAL A 99 3.09 -11.59 4.50
CA VAL A 99 2.95 -12.26 5.81
C VAL A 99 3.92 -13.42 5.94
N PHE A 100 4.11 -14.21 4.89
CA PHE A 100 5.07 -15.31 4.87
C PHE A 100 6.50 -14.81 5.08
N LEU A 101 6.91 -13.77 4.37
CA LEU A 101 8.23 -13.15 4.47
C LEU A 101 8.49 -12.61 5.89
N VAL A 102 7.50 -11.95 6.50
CA VAL A 102 7.65 -11.43 7.87
C VAL A 102 7.66 -12.56 8.90
N LYS A 103 6.65 -13.43 8.89
CA LYS A 103 6.45 -14.43 9.96
C LYS A 103 7.44 -15.58 9.91
N ILE A 104 7.81 -16.03 8.70
CA ILE A 104 8.61 -17.25 8.52
C ILE A 104 10.07 -16.93 8.23
N LEU A 105 10.33 -15.90 7.41
CA LEU A 105 11.69 -15.55 7.01
C LEU A 105 12.29 -14.39 7.81
N GLY A 106 11.50 -13.71 8.66
CA GLY A 106 11.98 -12.67 9.58
C GLY A 106 12.34 -11.33 8.93
N PHE A 107 11.86 -11.07 7.70
CA PHE A 107 12.01 -9.75 7.08
C PHE A 107 11.21 -8.69 7.82
N ASN A 108 11.67 -7.44 7.79
CA ASN A 108 10.83 -6.33 8.21
C ASN A 108 9.71 -6.08 7.19
N ASP A 109 8.72 -5.28 7.56
CA ASP A 109 7.52 -5.00 6.76
C ASP A 109 7.83 -4.36 5.40
N VAL A 110 8.79 -3.41 5.35
CA VAL A 110 9.20 -2.74 4.11
C VAL A 110 9.92 -3.72 3.16
N GLU A 111 10.88 -4.49 3.68
CA GLU A 111 11.58 -5.53 2.91
C GLU A 111 10.60 -6.59 2.39
N ALA A 112 9.69 -7.04 3.25
CA ALA A 112 8.68 -8.03 2.90
C ALA A 112 7.81 -7.53 1.74
N HIS A 113 7.37 -6.27 1.77
CA HIS A 113 6.62 -5.67 0.66
C HIS A 113 7.43 -5.68 -0.64
N MET A 114 8.70 -5.29 -0.58
CA MET A 114 9.56 -5.26 -1.78
C MET A 114 9.80 -6.65 -2.38
N TYR A 115 10.02 -7.66 -1.54
CA TYR A 115 10.25 -9.03 -2.00
C TYR A 115 8.96 -9.76 -2.40
N ALA A 116 7.81 -9.38 -1.86
CA ALA A 116 6.51 -9.95 -2.23
C ALA A 116 6.20 -9.77 -3.73
N HIS A 117 6.70 -8.70 -4.36
CA HIS A 117 6.58 -8.50 -5.82
C HIS A 117 7.20 -9.61 -6.67
N TYR A 118 8.19 -10.33 -6.15
CA TYR A 118 8.75 -11.49 -6.83
C TYR A 118 7.93 -12.76 -6.59
N LEU A 119 7.34 -12.87 -5.40
CA LEU A 119 6.58 -14.05 -4.99
C LEU A 119 5.14 -14.05 -5.53
N GLU A 120 4.53 -12.89 -5.79
CA GLU A 120 3.16 -12.78 -6.29
C GLU A 120 2.92 -13.45 -7.65
N HIS A 121 4.00 -13.72 -8.39
CA HIS A 121 3.96 -14.42 -9.68
C HIS A 121 4.11 -15.95 -9.56
N LEU A 122 4.30 -16.48 -8.35
CA LEU A 122 4.35 -17.92 -8.12
C LEU A 122 3.00 -18.58 -8.43
N PRO A 123 3.02 -19.89 -8.77
CA PRO A 123 1.78 -20.66 -8.97
C PRO A 123 0.87 -20.60 -7.73
N ASP A 124 -0.44 -20.57 -7.95
CA ASP A 124 -1.44 -20.47 -6.87
C ASP A 124 -1.26 -21.54 -5.80
N VAL A 125 -0.92 -22.77 -6.19
CA VAL A 125 -0.68 -23.87 -5.25
C VAL A 125 0.44 -23.57 -4.25
N VAL A 126 1.47 -22.84 -4.64
CA VAL A 126 2.59 -22.45 -3.75
C VAL A 126 2.12 -21.38 -2.77
N ILE A 127 1.39 -20.37 -3.27
CA ILE A 127 0.85 -19.28 -2.44
C ILE A 127 -0.18 -19.80 -1.44
N GLU A 128 -1.07 -20.70 -1.84
CA GLU A 128 -2.07 -21.28 -0.93
C GLU A 128 -1.41 -22.18 0.13
N ARG A 129 -0.35 -22.89 -0.19
CA ARG A 129 0.44 -23.62 0.82
C ARG A 129 1.13 -22.68 1.80
N ALA A 130 1.71 -21.57 1.32
CA ALA A 130 2.25 -20.53 2.20
C ALA A 130 1.15 -19.94 3.09
N PHE A 131 -0.04 -19.68 2.54
CA PHE A 131 -1.19 -19.17 3.29
C PHE A 131 -1.64 -20.10 4.41
N GLU A 132 -1.61 -21.42 4.19
CA GLU A 132 -1.88 -22.41 5.25
C GLU A 132 -0.82 -22.39 6.35
N VAL A 133 0.47 -22.38 5.96
CA VAL A 133 1.59 -22.38 6.91
C VAL A 133 1.57 -21.16 7.83
N ILE A 134 1.20 -19.97 7.31
CA ILE A 134 1.11 -18.75 8.12
C ILE A 134 -0.18 -18.62 8.94
N GLY A 135 -1.09 -19.60 8.87
CA GLY A 135 -2.31 -19.66 9.67
C GLY A 135 -3.50 -18.88 9.12
N LYS A 136 -3.55 -18.71 7.79
CA LYS A 136 -4.67 -18.06 7.07
C LYS A 136 -5.05 -16.68 7.64
N PRO A 137 -4.11 -15.74 7.74
CA PRO A 137 -4.40 -14.42 8.30
C PRO A 137 -5.39 -13.65 7.42
N SER A 138 -6.18 -12.78 8.03
CA SER A 138 -7.10 -11.90 7.30
C SER A 138 -6.46 -10.58 6.83
N MET A 139 -5.28 -10.25 7.37
CA MET A 139 -4.59 -8.98 7.13
C MET A 139 -3.11 -9.21 6.81
N CYS A 140 -2.55 -8.33 5.99
CA CYS A 140 -1.12 -8.26 5.74
C CYS A 140 -0.38 -7.48 6.87
N PRO A 141 0.96 -7.43 6.88
CA PRO A 141 1.72 -6.71 7.90
C PRO A 141 1.41 -5.21 7.99
N HIS A 142 0.91 -4.62 6.91
CA HIS A 142 0.52 -3.20 6.84
C HIS A 142 -0.95 -2.95 7.25
N GLY A 143 -1.65 -3.97 7.76
CA GLY A 143 -3.04 -3.85 8.18
C GLY A 143 -4.05 -3.80 7.02
N ASN A 144 -3.66 -4.18 5.80
CA ASN A 144 -4.57 -4.26 4.67
C ASN A 144 -5.19 -5.65 4.55
N PRO A 145 -6.49 -5.75 4.19
CA PRO A 145 -7.20 -7.02 4.10
C PRO A 145 -6.64 -7.91 2.99
N ILE A 146 -6.50 -9.20 3.25
CA ILE A 146 -6.19 -10.18 2.21
C ILE A 146 -7.50 -10.48 1.46
N PRO A 147 -7.57 -10.21 0.13
CA PRO A 147 -8.78 -10.47 -0.64
C PRO A 147 -9.27 -11.92 -0.53
N GLY A 148 -10.59 -12.10 -0.45
CA GLY A 148 -11.21 -13.42 -0.31
C GLY A 148 -11.17 -14.02 1.10
N VAL A 149 -10.72 -13.26 2.12
CA VAL A 149 -10.77 -13.69 3.53
C VAL A 149 -11.80 -12.84 4.27
N GLU A 150 -12.73 -13.48 4.95
CA GLU A 150 -13.72 -12.81 5.80
C GLU A 150 -13.02 -12.10 6.98
N ARG A 151 -13.48 -10.91 7.29
CA ARG A 151 -13.00 -10.14 8.43
C ARG A 151 -14.10 -9.28 9.02
N TYR A 152 -13.95 -8.96 10.29
CA TYR A 152 -14.73 -7.91 10.93
C TYR A 152 -14.27 -6.53 10.40
N LYS A 153 -15.21 -5.70 9.97
CA LYS A 153 -14.90 -4.30 9.57
C LYS A 153 -14.80 -3.46 10.84
N GLU A 154 -13.60 -2.98 11.11
CA GLU A 154 -13.42 -1.92 12.11
C GLU A 154 -13.70 -0.55 11.48
N GLU A 155 -14.33 0.32 12.25
CA GLU A 155 -14.44 1.73 11.89
C GLU A 155 -13.10 2.41 12.22
N LEU A 156 -12.37 2.75 11.17
CA LEU A 156 -11.10 3.45 11.25
C LEU A 156 -11.24 4.80 10.54
N GLU A 157 -10.58 5.80 11.10
CA GLU A 157 -10.45 7.10 10.46
C GLU A 157 -9.02 7.35 10.01
N THR A 158 -8.81 8.31 9.11
CA THR A 158 -7.46 8.63 8.67
C THR A 158 -6.80 9.59 9.67
N LEU A 159 -5.49 9.49 9.82
CA LEU A 159 -4.73 10.43 10.64
C LEU A 159 -4.89 11.89 10.17
N SER A 160 -5.25 12.08 8.90
CA SER A 160 -5.50 13.41 8.34
C SER A 160 -6.84 14.03 8.80
N THR A 161 -7.77 13.23 9.32
CA THR A 161 -9.11 13.67 9.74
C THR A 161 -9.38 13.45 11.23
N ALA A 162 -8.68 12.54 11.88
CA ALA A 162 -8.83 12.23 13.30
C ALA A 162 -8.65 13.47 14.19
N ASP A 163 -9.39 13.55 15.27
CA ASP A 163 -9.42 14.73 16.13
C ASP A 163 -8.08 15.03 16.82
N ILE A 164 -7.80 16.30 17.03
CA ILE A 164 -6.61 16.77 17.77
C ILE A 164 -6.75 16.44 19.25
N HIS A 165 -5.60 16.20 19.91
CA HIS A 165 -5.47 15.80 21.31
C HIS A 165 -5.97 14.39 21.64
N GLN A 166 -6.37 13.60 20.63
CA GLN A 166 -6.67 12.19 20.83
C GLN A 166 -5.41 11.34 20.74
N LYS A 167 -5.37 10.31 21.60
CA LYS A 167 -4.40 9.22 21.51
C LYS A 167 -4.97 8.16 20.57
N CYS A 168 -4.20 7.81 19.56
CA CYS A 168 -4.62 6.87 18.51
C CYS A 168 -3.57 5.78 18.32
N VAL A 169 -4.00 4.61 17.84
CA VAL A 169 -3.10 3.52 17.44
C VAL A 169 -3.21 3.30 15.94
N VAL A 170 -2.06 3.23 15.28
CA VAL A 170 -2.00 2.94 13.83
C VAL A 170 -2.45 1.51 13.59
N GLN A 171 -3.54 1.34 12.83
CA GLN A 171 -4.14 0.04 12.50
C GLN A 171 -3.87 -0.37 11.06
N ARG A 172 -3.67 0.61 10.16
CA ARG A 172 -3.52 0.33 8.76
C ARG A 172 -2.71 1.42 8.05
N ILE A 173 -1.77 1.02 7.19
CA ILE A 173 -1.12 1.87 6.20
C ILE A 173 -1.66 1.43 4.83
N ALA A 174 -2.66 2.18 4.34
CA ALA A 174 -3.40 1.81 3.15
C ALA A 174 -2.58 2.03 1.87
N GLY A 175 -2.81 1.19 0.86
CA GLY A 175 -2.18 1.29 -0.45
C GLY A 175 -0.79 0.67 -0.54
N GLU A 176 -0.10 0.46 0.59
CA GLU A 176 1.21 -0.25 0.64
C GLU A 176 2.25 0.34 -0.33
N PHE A 177 2.27 1.65 -0.54
CA PHE A 177 3.22 2.28 -1.46
C PHE A 177 4.61 2.36 -0.81
N VAL A 178 5.62 1.83 -1.50
CA VAL A 178 7.01 1.72 -0.99
C VAL A 178 7.53 3.05 -0.45
N ASN A 179 7.27 4.16 -1.16
CA ASN A 179 7.71 5.48 -0.73
C ASN A 179 7.12 5.88 0.63
N ILE A 180 5.83 5.57 0.84
CA ILE A 180 5.11 5.87 2.09
C ILE A 180 5.60 4.94 3.19
N LEU A 181 5.70 3.64 2.93
CA LEU A 181 6.18 2.65 3.90
C LEU A 181 7.60 2.98 4.37
N THR A 182 8.52 3.24 3.45
CA THR A 182 9.91 3.60 3.77
C THR A 182 9.98 4.90 4.58
N TYR A 183 9.20 5.92 4.19
CA TYR A 183 9.15 7.19 4.92
C TYR A 183 8.63 7.00 6.35
N LEU A 184 7.50 6.30 6.53
CA LEU A 184 6.94 6.05 7.85
C LEU A 184 7.86 5.19 8.71
N HIS A 185 8.47 4.16 8.12
CA HIS A 185 9.46 3.33 8.82
C HIS A 185 10.65 4.16 9.34
N SER A 186 11.16 5.10 8.52
CA SER A 186 12.26 5.99 8.93
C SER A 186 11.89 6.91 10.10
N LEU A 187 10.61 7.19 10.29
CA LEU A 187 10.06 7.96 11.41
C LEU A 187 9.68 7.09 12.62
N GLY A 188 9.84 5.78 12.53
CA GLY A 188 9.43 4.84 13.59
C GLY A 188 7.92 4.61 13.66
N ILE A 189 7.17 4.99 12.62
CA ILE A 189 5.71 4.79 12.53
C ILE A 189 5.43 3.47 11.79
N ARG A 190 4.74 2.55 12.48
CA ARG A 190 4.35 1.24 11.96
C ARG A 190 3.00 0.82 12.55
N ILE A 191 2.46 -0.30 12.10
CA ILE A 191 1.26 -0.89 12.71
C ILE A 191 1.48 -1.11 14.20
N GLY A 192 0.51 -0.69 15.00
CA GLY A 192 0.59 -0.72 16.47
C GLY A 192 1.26 0.49 17.09
N SER A 193 1.86 1.41 16.33
CA SER A 193 2.41 2.66 16.89
C SER A 193 1.33 3.50 17.54
N SER A 194 1.58 3.94 18.75
CA SER A 194 0.73 4.88 19.45
C SER A 194 1.15 6.31 19.12
N ILE A 195 0.18 7.12 18.73
CA ILE A 195 0.36 8.48 18.23
C ILE A 195 -0.65 9.40 18.91
N THR A 196 -0.19 10.55 19.38
CA THR A 196 -1.08 11.64 19.84
C THR A 196 -1.06 12.76 18.80
N ILE A 197 -2.22 13.17 18.32
CA ILE A 197 -2.33 14.28 17.35
C ILE A 197 -2.29 15.58 18.14
N THR A 198 -1.23 16.36 17.98
CA THR A 198 -1.04 17.60 18.75
C THR A 198 -1.56 18.84 18.04
N ARG A 199 -1.47 18.86 16.72
CA ARG A 199 -1.93 19.99 15.89
C ARG A 199 -2.20 19.56 14.46
N ARG A 200 -3.13 20.23 13.79
CA ARG A 200 -3.36 20.08 12.35
C ARG A 200 -3.30 21.45 11.67
N GLY A 201 -2.49 21.53 10.62
CA GLY A 201 -2.41 22.67 9.70
C GLY A 201 -2.98 22.33 8.33
N GLN A 202 -2.87 23.26 7.39
CA GLN A 202 -3.34 23.04 6.01
C GLN A 202 -2.50 22.01 5.23
N ARG A 203 -1.21 21.87 5.54
CA ARG A 203 -0.27 21.02 4.80
C ARG A 203 0.26 19.85 5.62
N TYR A 204 0.20 19.93 6.94
CA TYR A 204 0.83 19.00 7.86
C TYR A 204 -0.07 18.65 9.03
N VAL A 205 0.09 17.42 9.53
CA VAL A 205 -0.41 16.95 10.82
C VAL A 205 0.80 16.79 11.74
N PHE A 206 0.72 17.33 12.93
CA PHE A 206 1.77 17.20 13.95
C PHE A 206 1.37 16.13 14.94
N VAL A 207 2.24 15.18 15.13
CA VAL A 207 2.00 14.03 16.01
C VAL A 207 3.15 13.85 16.99
N GLU A 208 2.84 13.33 18.16
CA GLU A 208 3.80 12.90 19.15
C GLU A 208 3.72 11.38 19.28
N LEU A 209 4.87 10.71 19.23
CA LEU A 209 5.01 9.28 19.46
C LEU A 209 5.17 8.97 20.94
N GLU A 210 4.97 7.73 21.35
CA GLU A 210 5.14 7.30 22.77
C GLU A 210 6.53 7.58 23.34
N ASN A 211 7.56 7.63 22.50
CA ASN A 211 8.93 7.96 22.92
C ASN A 211 9.17 9.47 23.12
N GLY A 212 8.13 10.30 22.99
CA GLY A 212 8.20 11.76 23.09
C GLY A 212 8.69 12.48 21.83
N SER A 213 8.94 11.76 20.74
CA SER A 213 9.35 12.38 19.47
C SER A 213 8.17 13.10 18.82
N SER A 214 8.34 14.38 18.48
CA SER A 214 7.38 15.15 17.72
C SER A 214 7.70 15.06 16.21
N ILE A 215 6.70 14.72 15.41
CA ILE A 215 6.83 14.49 13.98
C ILE A 215 5.86 15.40 13.22
N GLU A 216 6.35 16.00 12.15
CA GLU A 216 5.57 16.74 11.18
C GLU A 216 5.29 15.87 9.96
N LEU A 217 4.05 15.39 9.83
CA LEU A 217 3.63 14.53 8.73
C LEU A 217 2.91 15.33 7.65
N PRO A 218 3.34 15.27 6.39
CA PRO A 218 2.58 15.85 5.30
C PRO A 218 1.16 15.27 5.23
N ILE A 219 0.15 16.12 5.02
CA ILE A 219 -1.26 15.70 5.00
C ILE A 219 -1.54 14.66 3.92
N TYR A 220 -0.82 14.76 2.79
CA TYR A 220 -0.97 13.79 1.70
C TYR A 220 -0.47 12.39 2.07
N ILE A 221 0.44 12.25 3.06
CA ILE A 221 0.86 10.97 3.65
C ILE A 221 -0.10 10.54 4.75
N ALA A 222 -0.50 11.46 5.63
CA ALA A 222 -1.42 11.19 6.73
C ALA A 222 -2.76 10.58 6.27
N ARG A 223 -3.18 10.80 5.03
CA ARG A 223 -4.37 10.20 4.41
C ARG A 223 -4.28 8.69 4.19
N TYR A 224 -3.08 8.13 4.18
CA TYR A 224 -2.86 6.69 4.03
C TYR A 224 -2.75 5.96 5.37
N ILE A 225 -2.65 6.70 6.48
CA ILE A 225 -2.52 6.15 7.82
C ILE A 225 -3.90 6.10 8.46
N TYR A 226 -4.41 4.91 8.68
CA TYR A 226 -5.68 4.68 9.34
C TYR A 226 -5.43 4.33 10.81
N VAL A 227 -6.17 4.98 11.68
CA VAL A 227 -6.00 4.92 13.12
C VAL A 227 -7.31 4.58 13.83
N LYS A 228 -7.16 3.99 15.02
CA LYS A 228 -8.24 3.86 16.00
C LYS A 228 -7.91 4.78 17.16
N CYS A 229 -8.79 5.74 17.41
CA CYS A 229 -8.61 6.73 18.47
C CYS A 229 -9.46 6.41 19.71
N PHE A 230 -9.02 6.91 20.89
CA PHE A 230 -9.61 6.62 22.21
C PHE A 230 -9.79 7.90 23.01
#